data_e4267d7f5b8bd5a2ba4616c257ce9a95
#
_entry.id   e4267d7f5b8bd5a2ba4616c257ce9a95
#
_cell.length_a   1.000
_cell.length_b   1.000
_cell.length_c   1.000
_cell.angle_alpha   90.00
_cell.angle_beta   90.00
_cell.angle_gamma   90.00
#
_symmetry.space_group_name_H-M   'P 1'
#
loop_
_entity.id
_entity.type
_entity.pdbx_description
1 polymer ?
#
loop_
_entity_poly.entity_id
_entity_poly.type
_entity_poly.pdbx_seq_one_letter_code
_entity_poly.pdbx_strand_id
1 'polypeptide(L)'
;MWFVGLNNVTYLFIEWGVIMRACLDSRLSRQLAILETLWDSEWMTSEELAERTGNSEKTIRTDIPIINKYIYPLSIETSFKLGIFLKKDVTIPKSYIYAAILNESSEYDLLEQIFFADNLKKIDLSEQLYTSESQITRWLSKINQSLENYELRIDNALQINGDEQKIRTFFSCFFLEKYGSPEKKFPYEQVQVIDRLIEDFLKENIAIVFANSKQHFSLSRLKFQLLISIERMKRKHEIQTEKLVNGFSFLMVEASLCEEFKAIFGLELTSHVLQQLFQEYFYPFYPSRVKQGHEELSPLKIKNKIEEIIDELLKVYHVECDYRDKIVRDIYWTTFQICGPTYILHDKKKEFFEGILADSPDLAQFLHKKFQQIFSEVELFKQRKVDEMVHQAIFELMTSWASLRLGVRQSTITVTAALMLDTTYEHMKMVKEEIEFYFRHKIKIDIIDPYVKLDRANFSNYDCLLTDTYTSNTYPIPTIGISNYLNDDTISKLLDFVYLKREESKEVFAKSHLNSIGLLKE
;
A
#
# COMPACT_ATOMS: atom_id res chain seq x y z
N MET A 1 -16.16 -26.21 14.20
CA MET A 1 -16.05 -27.11 13.05
C MET A 1 -16.86 -26.51 11.92
N TRP A 2 -16.26 -25.55 11.16
CA TRP A 2 -16.71 -24.97 9.87
C TRP A 2 -15.75 -23.82 9.53
N PHE A 3 -14.52 -24.17 9.15
CA PHE A 3 -13.54 -23.29 8.53
C PHE A 3 -12.86 -24.08 7.39
N VAL A 4 -13.65 -24.38 6.36
CA VAL A 4 -13.12 -25.03 5.15
C VAL A 4 -13.74 -24.27 3.97
N GLY A 5 -13.13 -23.17 3.56
CA GLY A 5 -13.60 -22.44 2.38
C GLY A 5 -12.69 -21.28 1.92
N LEU A 6 -11.88 -20.71 2.80
CA LEU A 6 -11.01 -19.56 2.48
C LEU A 6 -9.55 -19.94 2.16
N ASN A 7 -9.15 -21.20 2.37
CA ASN A 7 -7.74 -21.60 2.27
C ASN A 7 -7.20 -21.72 0.84
N ASN A 8 -8.02 -21.82 -0.20
CA ASN A 8 -7.51 -22.02 -1.56
C ASN A 8 -7.26 -20.74 -2.36
N VAL A 9 -7.81 -19.60 -1.95
CA VAL A 9 -7.56 -18.31 -2.62
C VAL A 9 -6.35 -17.61 -2.01
N THR A 10 -6.16 -17.75 -0.71
CA THR A 10 -5.05 -17.11 0.03
C THR A 10 -3.69 -17.76 -0.27
N TYR A 11 -3.63 -19.07 -0.54
CA TYR A 11 -2.38 -19.79 -0.84
C TYR A 11 -1.82 -19.52 -2.24
N LEU A 12 -2.65 -19.13 -3.22
CA LEU A 12 -2.17 -18.80 -4.57
C LEU A 12 -1.49 -17.42 -4.65
N PHE A 13 -1.64 -16.55 -3.64
CA PHE A 13 -1.08 -15.20 -3.63
C PHE A 13 0.21 -15.03 -2.80
N ILE A 14 0.61 -16.04 -2.00
CA ILE A 14 1.77 -15.92 -1.11
C ILE A 14 3.12 -16.06 -1.84
N GLU A 15 3.19 -16.70 -3.01
CA GLU A 15 4.46 -16.93 -3.72
C GLU A 15 4.93 -15.79 -4.64
N TRP A 16 4.15 -14.73 -4.87
CA TRP A 16 4.49 -13.63 -5.80
C TRP A 16 4.86 -12.33 -5.10
N GLY A 17 5.52 -12.43 -3.94
CA GLY A 17 5.87 -11.28 -3.12
C GLY A 17 7.15 -10.57 -3.55
N VAL A 18 7.20 -9.36 -3.29
CA VAL A 18 8.25 -8.37 -3.10
C VAL A 18 9.68 -8.84 -3.47
N ILE A 19 10.16 -8.41 -4.63
CA ILE A 19 11.48 -8.75 -5.20
C ILE A 19 12.59 -8.59 -4.15
N MET A 20 12.60 -7.46 -3.43
CA MET A 20 13.65 -7.14 -2.48
C MET A 20 13.56 -7.92 -1.16
N ARG A 21 12.41 -8.51 -0.82
CA ARG A 21 12.32 -9.44 0.34
C ARG A 21 13.21 -10.65 0.17
N ALA A 22 13.46 -11.08 -1.07
CA ALA A 22 14.40 -12.16 -1.35
C ALA A 22 15.85 -11.85 -0.90
N CYS A 23 16.20 -10.57 -0.68
CA CYS A 23 17.49 -10.18 -0.12
C CYS A 23 17.63 -10.48 1.36
N LEU A 24 16.52 -10.55 2.12
CA LEU A 24 16.56 -10.85 3.55
C LEU A 24 17.07 -12.28 3.81
N ASP A 25 17.81 -12.48 4.88
CA ASP A 25 18.10 -13.81 5.36
C ASP A 25 16.80 -14.55 5.76
N SER A 26 16.85 -15.88 5.86
CA SER A 26 15.68 -16.69 6.16
C SER A 26 15.07 -16.38 7.55
N ARG A 27 15.89 -15.93 8.51
CA ARG A 27 15.46 -15.53 9.85
C ARG A 27 14.65 -14.24 9.77
N LEU A 28 15.19 -13.17 9.17
CA LEU A 28 14.51 -11.89 9.05
C LEU A 28 13.27 -11.96 8.17
N SER A 29 13.32 -12.76 7.08
CA SER A 29 12.13 -13.00 6.25
C SER A 29 10.98 -13.64 7.06
N ARG A 30 11.29 -14.63 7.91
CA ARG A 30 10.32 -15.25 8.81
C ARG A 30 9.83 -14.29 9.89
N GLN A 31 10.74 -13.52 10.52
CA GLN A 31 10.40 -12.53 11.54
C GLN A 31 9.49 -11.43 10.98
N LEU A 32 9.72 -11.00 9.74
CA LEU A 32 8.83 -10.07 9.05
C LEU A 32 7.44 -10.67 8.85
N ALA A 33 7.33 -11.93 8.40
CA ALA A 33 6.04 -12.60 8.24
C ALA A 33 5.27 -12.72 9.58
N ILE A 34 5.97 -13.00 10.69
CA ILE A 34 5.37 -13.00 12.03
C ILE A 34 4.82 -11.62 12.39
N LEU A 35 5.61 -10.56 12.18
CA LEU A 35 5.21 -9.19 12.50
C LEU A 35 4.02 -8.71 11.64
N GLU A 36 4.02 -9.00 10.35
CA GLU A 36 2.90 -8.67 9.45
C GLU A 36 1.62 -9.38 9.87
N THR A 37 1.71 -10.68 10.17
CA THR A 37 0.54 -11.47 10.60
C THR A 37 -0.04 -10.97 11.91
N LEU A 38 0.81 -10.64 12.89
CA LEU A 38 0.38 -10.12 14.18
C LEU A 38 -0.09 -8.66 14.11
N TRP A 39 0.37 -7.90 13.10
CA TRP A 39 -0.05 -6.50 12.96
C TRP A 39 -1.56 -6.36 12.74
N ASP A 40 -2.12 -7.19 11.89
CA ASP A 40 -3.53 -7.14 11.48
C ASP A 40 -4.43 -8.05 12.34
N SER A 41 -3.89 -8.61 13.43
CA SER A 41 -4.60 -9.55 14.32
C SER A 41 -4.67 -9.04 15.76
N GLU A 42 -5.65 -9.52 16.49
CA GLU A 42 -5.69 -9.48 17.95
C GLU A 42 -4.88 -10.64 18.52
N TRP A 43 -5.36 -11.28 19.61
CA TRP A 43 -4.73 -12.46 20.15
C TRP A 43 -4.86 -13.65 19.18
N MET A 44 -3.75 -14.32 18.91
CA MET A 44 -3.67 -15.47 18.01
C MET A 44 -2.97 -16.63 18.71
N THR A 45 -3.44 -17.85 18.52
CA THR A 45 -2.75 -19.03 19.07
C THR A 45 -1.42 -19.27 18.39
N SER A 46 -0.48 -19.97 19.07
CA SER A 46 0.81 -20.34 18.45
C SER A 46 0.61 -21.23 17.22
N GLU A 47 -0.41 -22.07 17.23
CA GLU A 47 -0.76 -22.96 16.13
C GLU A 47 -1.26 -22.19 14.91
N GLU A 48 -2.20 -21.25 15.10
CA GLU A 48 -2.68 -20.37 14.01
C GLU A 48 -1.57 -19.52 13.41
N LEU A 49 -0.69 -18.96 14.24
CA LEU A 49 0.45 -18.19 13.76
C LEU A 49 1.45 -19.06 12.99
N ALA A 50 1.66 -20.30 13.44
CA ALA A 50 2.49 -21.29 12.78
C ALA A 50 1.93 -21.65 11.40
N GLU A 51 0.64 -21.92 11.32
CA GLU A 51 -0.06 -22.22 10.07
C GLU A 51 0.00 -21.04 9.08
N ARG A 52 -0.35 -19.82 9.53
CA ARG A 52 -0.36 -18.63 8.68
C ARG A 52 1.02 -18.22 8.15
N THR A 53 2.07 -18.44 8.96
CA THR A 53 3.44 -18.07 8.57
C THR A 53 4.22 -19.21 7.94
N GLY A 54 3.67 -20.43 7.88
CA GLY A 54 4.36 -21.63 7.38
C GLY A 54 5.56 -22.07 8.23
N ASN A 55 5.56 -21.74 9.54
CA ASN A 55 6.67 -22.00 10.44
C ASN A 55 6.24 -22.89 11.61
N SER A 56 7.20 -23.55 12.29
CA SER A 56 6.87 -24.32 13.49
C SER A 56 6.65 -23.41 14.70
N GLU A 57 5.73 -23.79 15.61
CA GLU A 57 5.51 -23.08 16.87
C GLU A 57 6.81 -22.90 17.67
N LYS A 58 7.67 -23.93 17.68
CA LYS A 58 8.97 -23.87 18.36
C LYS A 58 9.85 -22.76 17.79
N THR A 59 9.87 -22.62 16.47
CA THR A 59 10.64 -21.56 15.78
C THR A 59 10.10 -20.18 16.14
N ILE A 60 8.77 -20.01 16.11
CA ILE A 60 8.12 -18.76 16.47
C ILE A 60 8.44 -18.35 17.91
N ARG A 61 8.36 -19.30 18.85
CA ARG A 61 8.69 -19.04 20.26
C ARG A 61 10.15 -18.66 20.47
N THR A 62 11.08 -19.13 19.64
CA THR A 62 12.48 -18.72 19.68
C THR A 62 12.71 -17.36 19.02
N ASP A 63 11.94 -17.01 18.02
CA ASP A 63 12.05 -15.72 17.33
C ASP A 63 11.47 -14.54 18.14
N ILE A 64 10.38 -14.72 18.88
CA ILE A 64 9.71 -13.66 19.65
C ILE A 64 10.69 -12.88 20.57
N PRO A 65 11.52 -13.52 21.40
CA PRO A 65 12.49 -12.78 22.23
C PRO A 65 13.53 -12.02 21.42
N ILE A 66 13.88 -12.50 20.22
CA ILE A 66 14.83 -11.84 19.31
C ILE A 66 14.16 -10.61 18.70
N ILE A 67 12.93 -10.76 18.19
CA ILE A 67 12.13 -9.68 17.62
C ILE A 67 11.97 -8.55 18.66
N ASN A 68 11.60 -8.88 19.88
CA ASN A 68 11.39 -7.90 20.96
C ASN A 68 12.64 -7.06 21.32
N LYS A 69 13.85 -7.48 20.91
CA LYS A 69 15.07 -6.70 21.14
C LYS A 69 15.17 -5.47 20.24
N TYR A 70 14.61 -5.54 19.02
CA TYR A 70 14.80 -4.49 18.02
C TYR A 70 13.51 -3.76 17.60
N ILE A 71 12.33 -4.25 17.99
CA ILE A 71 11.06 -3.61 17.63
C ILE A 71 10.56 -2.57 18.63
N TYR A 72 11.31 -2.28 19.72
CA TYR A 72 10.87 -1.25 20.66
C TYR A 72 10.53 0.07 19.94
N PRO A 73 9.41 0.76 20.25
CA PRO A 73 8.51 0.58 21.40
C PRO A 73 7.39 -0.48 21.22
N LEU A 74 7.30 -1.17 20.08
CA LEU A 74 6.40 -2.31 19.95
C LEU A 74 6.93 -3.49 20.79
N SER A 75 6.03 -4.43 21.15
CA SER A 75 6.43 -5.68 21.79
C SER A 75 5.45 -6.81 21.48
N ILE A 76 5.97 -8.02 21.31
CA ILE A 76 5.15 -9.22 21.20
C ILE A 76 4.97 -9.78 22.60
N GLU A 77 3.73 -9.82 23.06
CA GLU A 77 3.32 -10.41 24.34
C GLU A 77 2.81 -11.83 24.12
N THR A 78 3.06 -12.71 25.09
CA THR A 78 2.60 -14.10 25.06
C THR A 78 1.79 -14.42 26.31
N SER A 79 0.64 -15.05 26.15
CA SER A 79 -0.24 -15.51 27.21
C SER A 79 -0.57 -16.98 27.02
N PHE A 80 -0.52 -17.74 28.10
CA PHE A 80 -0.90 -19.16 28.05
C PHE A 80 -2.37 -19.39 27.64
N LYS A 81 -3.26 -18.45 28.00
CA LYS A 81 -4.70 -18.56 27.72
C LYS A 81 -5.12 -17.88 26.42
N LEU A 82 -4.51 -16.75 26.09
CA LEU A 82 -4.92 -15.89 24.98
C LEU A 82 -4.06 -16.09 23.72
N GLY A 83 -2.84 -16.61 23.86
CA GLY A 83 -1.94 -16.83 22.74
C GLY A 83 -0.86 -15.73 22.63
N ILE A 84 -0.65 -15.24 21.43
CA ILE A 84 0.39 -14.27 21.04
C ILE A 84 -0.27 -13.01 20.50
N PHE A 85 0.24 -11.86 20.89
CA PHE A 85 -0.30 -10.55 20.51
C PHE A 85 0.81 -9.54 20.30
N LEU A 86 0.69 -8.71 19.27
CA LEU A 86 1.57 -7.56 19.08
C LEU A 86 0.98 -6.33 19.77
N LYS A 87 1.60 -5.94 20.87
CA LYS A 87 1.27 -4.69 21.55
C LYS A 87 1.76 -3.52 20.73
N LYS A 88 0.82 -2.74 20.23
CA LYS A 88 1.07 -1.58 19.38
C LYS A 88 0.87 -0.29 20.18
N ASP A 89 1.76 0.67 19.98
CA ASP A 89 1.52 2.05 20.34
C ASP A 89 0.72 2.72 19.20
N VAL A 90 -0.34 3.43 19.54
CA VAL A 90 -1.21 4.10 18.54
C VAL A 90 -0.47 5.15 17.70
N THR A 91 0.68 5.62 18.17
CA THR A 91 1.53 6.58 17.46
C THR A 91 2.46 5.93 16.44
N ILE A 92 2.63 4.61 16.47
CA ILE A 92 3.56 3.87 15.62
C ILE A 92 2.83 3.28 14.40
N PRO A 93 3.14 3.71 13.18
CA PRO A 93 2.54 3.17 11.98
C PRO A 93 3.14 1.81 11.58
N LYS A 94 2.42 1.02 10.78
CA LYS A 94 2.87 -0.29 10.27
C LYS A 94 4.23 -0.24 9.55
N SER A 95 4.55 0.88 8.89
CA SER A 95 5.86 1.07 8.25
C SER A 95 7.05 0.91 9.19
N TYR A 96 6.85 1.03 10.50
CA TYR A 96 7.90 0.86 11.50
C TYR A 96 8.47 -0.57 11.52
N ILE A 97 7.63 -1.61 11.36
CA ILE A 97 8.13 -3.00 11.36
C ILE A 97 9.10 -3.25 10.18
N TYR A 98 8.84 -2.64 9.02
CA TYR A 98 9.73 -2.75 7.86
C TYR A 98 11.03 -1.99 8.08
N ALA A 99 10.97 -0.80 8.67
CA ALA A 99 12.16 -0.04 9.06
C ALA A 99 13.02 -0.83 10.05
N ALA A 100 12.41 -1.46 11.07
CA ALA A 100 13.11 -2.29 12.04
C ALA A 100 13.82 -3.48 11.37
N ILE A 101 13.15 -4.20 10.47
CA ILE A 101 13.75 -5.31 9.70
C ILE A 101 14.89 -4.84 8.80
N LEU A 102 14.73 -3.69 8.11
CA LEU A 102 15.80 -3.13 7.26
C LEU A 102 17.03 -2.74 8.07
N ASN A 103 16.86 -2.25 9.29
CA ASN A 103 17.97 -1.89 10.18
C ASN A 103 18.67 -3.11 10.81
N GLU A 104 17.99 -4.26 10.89
CA GLU A 104 18.58 -5.52 11.37
C GLU A 104 19.27 -6.35 10.28
N SER A 105 19.11 -5.98 9.00
CA SER A 105 19.62 -6.76 7.88
C SER A 105 21.02 -6.33 7.47
N SER A 106 21.97 -7.26 7.59
CA SER A 106 23.34 -7.06 7.12
C SER A 106 23.42 -6.91 5.59
N GLU A 107 22.52 -7.53 4.84
CA GLU A 107 22.45 -7.38 3.39
C GLU A 107 22.10 -5.95 2.99
N TYR A 108 21.17 -5.33 3.72
CA TYR A 108 20.79 -3.94 3.48
C TYR A 108 21.82 -2.94 4.03
N ASP A 109 22.54 -3.29 5.09
CA ASP A 109 23.68 -2.49 5.55
C ASP A 109 24.83 -2.53 4.54
N LEU A 110 25.12 -3.69 3.95
CA LEU A 110 26.06 -3.81 2.84
C LEU A 110 25.66 -2.92 1.66
N LEU A 111 24.39 -2.95 1.25
CA LEU A 111 23.89 -2.15 0.15
C LEU A 111 24.02 -0.64 0.43
N GLU A 112 23.77 -0.22 1.65
CA GLU A 112 23.94 1.16 2.08
C GLU A 112 25.40 1.61 2.06
N GLN A 113 26.33 0.79 2.56
CA GLN A 113 27.76 1.10 2.53
C GLN A 113 28.26 1.24 1.08
N ILE A 114 27.85 0.34 0.18
CA ILE A 114 28.17 0.42 -1.24
C ILE A 114 27.64 1.72 -1.87
N PHE A 115 26.46 2.19 -1.44
CA PHE A 115 25.91 3.44 -1.96
C PHE A 115 26.75 4.66 -1.57
N PHE A 116 27.27 4.74 -0.35
CA PHE A 116 27.97 5.94 0.15
C PHE A 116 29.48 5.94 -0.10
N ALA A 117 30.06 4.86 -0.54
CA ALA A 117 31.51 4.77 -0.64
C ALA A 117 31.99 4.56 -2.09
N ASP A 118 33.13 5.20 -2.40
CA ASP A 118 33.86 4.98 -3.63
C ASP A 118 35.07 4.06 -3.36
N ASN A 119 35.42 3.21 -4.32
CA ASN A 119 36.60 2.35 -4.28
C ASN A 119 36.68 1.39 -3.08
N LEU A 120 35.54 0.90 -2.61
CA LEU A 120 35.46 -0.13 -1.57
C LEU A 120 36.12 -1.45 -2.02
N LYS A 121 36.79 -2.10 -1.09
CA LYS A 121 37.22 -3.50 -1.27
C LYS A 121 36.37 -4.42 -0.40
N LYS A 122 36.22 -5.68 -0.83
CA LYS A 122 35.47 -6.67 -0.05
C LYS A 122 36.06 -6.91 1.34
N ILE A 123 37.38 -6.77 1.48
CA ILE A 123 38.05 -6.90 2.76
C ILE A 123 37.62 -5.79 3.74
N ASP A 124 37.56 -4.55 3.26
CA ASP A 124 37.14 -3.39 4.10
C ASP A 124 35.69 -3.59 4.60
N LEU A 125 34.81 -4.06 3.72
CA LEU A 125 33.42 -4.39 4.04
C LEU A 125 33.31 -5.57 5.02
N SER A 126 34.18 -6.57 4.87
CA SER A 126 34.16 -7.73 5.77
C SER A 126 34.56 -7.35 7.20
N GLU A 127 35.49 -6.42 7.35
CA GLU A 127 35.89 -5.87 8.66
C GLU A 127 34.77 -4.98 9.25
N GLN A 128 34.18 -4.09 8.45
CA GLN A 128 33.13 -3.18 8.90
C GLN A 128 31.84 -3.91 9.31
N LEU A 129 31.49 -4.97 8.60
CA LEU A 129 30.28 -5.77 8.85
C LEU A 129 30.54 -7.01 9.71
N TYR A 130 31.75 -7.14 10.27
CA TYR A 130 32.14 -8.26 11.14
C TYR A 130 31.83 -9.64 10.52
N THR A 131 32.15 -9.81 9.22
CA THR A 131 31.84 -11.02 8.47
C THR A 131 33.01 -11.45 7.57
N SER A 132 32.85 -12.55 6.80
CA SER A 132 33.87 -13.01 5.85
C SER A 132 33.64 -12.45 4.44
N GLU A 133 34.70 -12.32 3.64
CA GLU A 133 34.57 -11.93 2.23
C GLU A 133 33.70 -12.94 1.42
N SER A 134 33.70 -14.19 1.80
CA SER A 134 32.84 -15.21 1.20
C SER A 134 31.37 -14.95 1.49
N GLN A 135 31.05 -14.45 2.68
CA GLN A 135 29.68 -14.06 3.04
C GLN A 135 29.25 -12.79 2.30
N ILE A 136 30.14 -11.78 2.19
CA ILE A 136 29.90 -10.59 1.34
C ILE A 136 29.57 -11.02 -0.09
N THR A 137 30.32 -11.95 -0.64
CA THR A 137 30.07 -12.45 -2.01
C THR A 137 28.72 -13.13 -2.14
N ARG A 138 28.26 -13.88 -1.14
CA ARG A 138 26.90 -14.48 -1.12
C ARG A 138 25.82 -13.40 -1.04
N TRP A 139 25.98 -12.42 -0.17
CA TRP A 139 25.04 -11.30 -0.07
C TRP A 139 24.94 -10.51 -1.38
N LEU A 140 26.07 -10.19 -2.01
CA LEU A 140 26.11 -9.52 -3.32
C LEU A 140 25.41 -10.32 -4.40
N SER A 141 25.60 -11.63 -4.44
CA SER A 141 24.89 -12.50 -5.40
C SER A 141 23.37 -12.42 -5.22
N LYS A 142 22.90 -12.46 -3.97
CA LYS A 142 21.50 -12.40 -3.60
C LYS A 142 20.88 -11.03 -3.91
N ILE A 143 21.59 -9.95 -3.57
CA ILE A 143 21.20 -8.58 -3.89
C ILE A 143 21.12 -8.39 -5.41
N ASN A 144 22.13 -8.83 -6.17
CA ASN A 144 22.15 -8.71 -7.62
C ASN A 144 20.99 -9.46 -8.28
N GLN A 145 20.65 -10.66 -7.81
CA GLN A 145 19.48 -11.40 -8.31
C GLN A 145 18.18 -10.60 -8.16
N SER A 146 18.04 -9.83 -7.08
CA SER A 146 16.88 -8.98 -6.87
C SER A 146 16.95 -7.68 -7.69
N LEU A 147 18.13 -7.06 -7.79
CA LEU A 147 18.36 -5.83 -8.54
C LEU A 147 18.19 -6.01 -10.06
N GLU A 148 18.47 -7.20 -10.61
CA GLU A 148 18.27 -7.53 -12.03
C GLU A 148 16.82 -7.27 -12.49
N ASN A 149 15.84 -7.44 -11.62
CA ASN A 149 14.44 -7.13 -11.94
C ASN A 149 14.20 -5.62 -12.21
N TYR A 150 15.12 -4.76 -11.78
CA TYR A 150 15.09 -3.32 -12.04
C TYR A 150 16.14 -2.89 -13.06
N GLU A 151 16.82 -3.85 -13.70
CA GLU A 151 17.96 -3.63 -14.62
C GLU A 151 19.11 -2.90 -13.91
N LEU A 152 19.30 -3.19 -12.62
CA LEU A 152 20.38 -2.69 -11.79
C LEU A 152 21.32 -3.81 -11.41
N ARG A 153 22.60 -3.49 -11.21
CA ARG A 153 23.60 -4.47 -10.79
C ARG A 153 24.73 -3.81 -10.02
N ILE A 154 25.25 -4.52 -9.03
CA ILE A 154 26.51 -4.20 -8.36
C ILE A 154 27.61 -5.04 -9.01
N ASP A 155 28.65 -4.41 -9.53
CA ASP A 155 29.78 -5.08 -10.20
C ASP A 155 30.86 -5.56 -9.22
N ASN A 156 31.94 -6.13 -9.77
CA ASN A 156 33.05 -6.63 -8.96
C ASN A 156 33.87 -5.53 -8.27
N ALA A 157 33.80 -4.30 -8.78
CA ALA A 157 34.39 -3.12 -8.16
C ALA A 157 33.47 -2.47 -7.13
N LEU A 158 32.35 -3.15 -6.79
CA LEU A 158 31.31 -2.68 -5.87
C LEU A 158 30.64 -1.37 -6.33
N GLN A 159 30.62 -1.12 -7.65
CA GLN A 159 29.92 0.01 -8.22
C GLN A 159 28.51 -0.39 -8.65
N ILE A 160 27.55 0.53 -8.41
CA ILE A 160 26.15 0.34 -8.78
C ILE A 160 25.98 0.77 -10.23
N ASN A 161 25.65 -0.16 -11.10
CA ASN A 161 25.48 0.04 -12.54
C ASN A 161 24.01 -0.10 -12.94
N GLY A 162 23.61 0.70 -13.93
CA GLY A 162 22.26 0.75 -14.48
C GLY A 162 21.84 2.14 -14.91
N ASP A 163 20.56 2.32 -15.19
CA ASP A 163 20.01 3.66 -15.46
C ASP A 163 20.06 4.51 -14.18
N GLU A 164 20.70 5.68 -14.26
CA GLU A 164 20.92 6.55 -13.09
C GLU A 164 19.61 7.00 -12.43
N GLN A 165 18.54 7.21 -13.20
CA GLN A 165 17.23 7.54 -12.64
C GLN A 165 16.65 6.39 -11.83
N LYS A 166 16.80 5.14 -12.32
CA LYS A 166 16.39 3.93 -11.58
C LYS A 166 17.19 3.76 -10.29
N ILE A 167 18.50 4.03 -10.33
CA ILE A 167 19.38 3.97 -9.14
C ILE A 167 18.88 4.97 -8.08
N ARG A 168 18.67 6.24 -8.47
CA ARG A 168 18.19 7.28 -7.56
C ARG A 168 16.82 6.95 -6.97
N THR A 169 15.88 6.47 -7.79
CA THR A 169 14.57 6.05 -7.33
C THR A 169 14.65 4.88 -6.35
N PHE A 170 15.48 3.87 -6.65
CA PHE A 170 15.69 2.72 -5.78
C PHE A 170 16.17 3.16 -4.38
N PHE A 171 17.24 3.96 -4.32
CA PHE A 171 17.78 4.38 -3.02
C PHE A 171 16.88 5.37 -2.29
N SER A 172 16.09 6.18 -3.00
CA SER A 172 15.07 7.02 -2.38
C SER A 172 14.00 6.19 -1.67
N CYS A 173 13.52 5.11 -2.30
CA CYS A 173 12.59 4.18 -1.66
C CYS A 173 13.25 3.45 -0.48
N PHE A 174 14.48 2.98 -0.67
CA PHE A 174 15.22 2.26 0.37
C PHE A 174 15.42 3.11 1.62
N PHE A 175 15.93 4.33 1.47
CA PHE A 175 16.15 5.18 2.63
C PHE A 175 14.87 5.70 3.24
N LEU A 176 13.82 5.92 2.44
CA LEU A 176 12.51 6.29 2.97
C LEU A 176 11.93 5.15 3.84
N GLU A 177 12.01 3.90 3.40
CA GLU A 177 11.53 2.77 4.22
C GLU A 177 12.41 2.50 5.44
N LYS A 178 13.74 2.61 5.31
CA LYS A 178 14.69 2.33 6.40
C LYS A 178 14.64 3.40 7.49
N TYR A 179 14.57 4.67 7.12
CA TYR A 179 14.71 5.79 8.04
C TYR A 179 13.41 6.57 8.28
N GLY A 180 12.47 6.56 7.33
CA GLY A 180 11.20 7.30 7.39
C GLY A 180 11.35 8.81 7.18
N SER A 181 12.46 9.41 7.64
CA SER A 181 12.74 10.84 7.57
C SER A 181 14.23 11.08 7.28
N PRO A 182 14.56 12.06 6.42
CA PRO A 182 15.95 12.36 6.05
C PRO A 182 16.83 12.76 7.24
N GLU A 183 16.27 13.42 8.25
CA GLU A 183 16.97 13.90 9.44
C GLU A 183 17.58 12.77 10.27
N LYS A 184 17.11 11.53 10.08
CA LYS A 184 17.69 10.34 10.73
C LYS A 184 18.95 9.81 10.05
N LYS A 185 19.20 10.25 8.81
CA LYS A 185 20.34 9.76 8.00
C LYS A 185 21.31 10.84 7.60
N PHE A 186 20.83 12.02 7.25
CA PHE A 186 21.64 13.13 6.75
C PHE A 186 21.81 14.22 7.80
N PRO A 187 22.93 14.96 7.78
CA PRO A 187 23.17 16.11 8.67
C PRO A 187 22.03 17.13 8.59
N TYR A 188 21.70 17.72 9.72
CA TYR A 188 20.61 18.70 9.83
C TYR A 188 20.75 19.87 8.85
N GLU A 189 21.97 20.40 8.71
CA GLU A 189 22.29 21.52 7.82
C GLU A 189 21.99 21.16 6.35
N GLN A 190 22.28 19.93 5.93
CA GLN A 190 21.96 19.45 4.58
C GLN A 190 20.45 19.42 4.35
N VAL A 191 19.69 18.91 5.32
CA VAL A 191 18.22 18.84 5.21
C VAL A 191 17.61 20.24 5.15
N GLN A 192 18.11 21.19 5.93
CA GLN A 192 17.62 22.58 5.96
C GLN A 192 17.81 23.28 4.61
N VAL A 193 18.98 23.10 3.97
CA VAL A 193 19.22 23.67 2.63
C VAL A 193 18.28 23.05 1.58
N ILE A 194 18.03 21.75 1.69
CA ILE A 194 17.08 21.07 0.81
C ILE A 194 15.65 21.57 1.04
N ASP A 195 15.26 21.84 2.27
CA ASP A 195 13.93 22.40 2.57
C ASP A 195 13.73 23.76 1.91
N ARG A 196 14.70 24.65 2.03
CA ARG A 196 14.64 25.96 1.37
C ARG A 196 14.62 25.85 -0.16
N LEU A 197 15.42 24.93 -0.72
CA LEU A 197 15.43 24.68 -2.16
C LEU A 197 14.08 24.16 -2.67
N ILE A 198 13.42 23.28 -1.89
CA ILE A 198 12.08 22.76 -2.20
C ILE A 198 11.04 23.87 -2.11
N GLU A 199 11.09 24.70 -1.07
CA GLU A 199 10.18 25.84 -0.91
C GLU A 199 10.26 26.80 -2.10
N ASP A 200 11.45 27.16 -2.52
CA ASP A 200 11.66 28.03 -3.68
C ASP A 200 11.18 27.37 -4.97
N PHE A 201 11.48 26.08 -5.16
CA PHE A 201 10.99 25.32 -6.30
C PHE A 201 9.46 25.28 -6.36
N LEU A 202 8.81 25.04 -5.24
CA LEU A 202 7.35 24.96 -5.17
C LEU A 202 6.68 26.31 -5.40
N LYS A 203 7.23 27.42 -4.92
CA LYS A 203 6.66 28.77 -5.14
C LYS A 203 6.39 29.05 -6.62
N GLU A 204 7.32 28.68 -7.49
CA GLU A 204 7.20 28.95 -8.93
C GLU A 204 6.52 27.82 -9.72
N ASN A 205 6.66 26.59 -9.28
CA ASN A 205 6.23 25.41 -10.04
C ASN A 205 5.03 24.70 -9.46
N ILE A 206 4.37 25.27 -8.44
CA ILE A 206 3.29 24.61 -7.70
C ILE A 206 2.16 24.10 -8.62
N ALA A 207 1.78 24.89 -9.62
CA ALA A 207 0.73 24.52 -10.58
C ALA A 207 1.14 23.31 -11.43
N ILE A 208 2.41 23.28 -11.85
CA ILE A 208 2.98 22.18 -12.67
C ILE A 208 3.13 20.92 -11.81
N VAL A 209 3.68 21.07 -10.61
CA VAL A 209 3.86 19.97 -9.67
C VAL A 209 2.51 19.35 -9.30
N PHE A 210 1.52 20.15 -8.91
CA PHE A 210 0.17 19.63 -8.59
C PHE A 210 -0.60 19.12 -9.80
N ALA A 211 -0.41 19.69 -11.00
CA ALA A 211 -1.04 19.17 -12.20
C ALA A 211 -0.48 17.80 -12.63
N ASN A 212 0.81 17.58 -12.39
CA ASN A 212 1.54 16.42 -12.89
C ASN A 212 1.87 15.38 -11.82
N SER A 213 2.02 15.78 -10.56
CA SER A 213 2.56 14.92 -9.49
C SER A 213 1.54 14.55 -8.41
N LYS A 214 0.24 14.46 -8.73
CA LYS A 214 -0.72 13.93 -7.76
C LYS A 214 -0.34 12.57 -7.18
N GLN A 215 0.59 11.90 -7.83
CA GLN A 215 0.89 10.52 -7.54
C GLN A 215 1.70 10.30 -6.26
N HIS A 216 2.61 11.18 -5.88
CA HIS A 216 3.50 10.88 -4.76
C HIS A 216 4.17 12.12 -4.16
N PHE A 217 3.42 13.16 -3.85
CA PHE A 217 4.03 14.26 -3.11
C PHE A 217 4.20 13.89 -1.63
N SER A 218 5.15 12.99 -1.36
CA SER A 218 5.69 12.83 -0.02
C SER A 218 6.91 13.74 0.09
N LEU A 219 6.83 14.74 0.93
CA LEU A 219 7.94 15.67 1.17
C LEU A 219 9.22 14.93 1.59
N SER A 220 9.07 13.91 2.45
CA SER A 220 10.21 13.07 2.85
C SER A 220 10.82 12.32 1.67
N ARG A 221 10.02 11.80 0.75
CA ARG A 221 10.53 11.14 -0.46
C ARG A 221 11.28 12.11 -1.37
N LEU A 222 10.72 13.31 -1.58
CA LEU A 222 11.38 14.36 -2.35
C LEU A 222 12.73 14.74 -1.74
N LYS A 223 12.78 14.98 -0.42
CA LYS A 223 14.02 15.27 0.30
C LYS A 223 15.07 14.17 0.10
N PHE A 224 14.70 12.90 0.31
CA PHE A 224 15.60 11.77 0.07
C PHE A 224 16.09 11.75 -1.37
N GLN A 225 15.20 11.94 -2.34
CA GLN A 225 15.57 11.93 -3.75
C GLN A 225 16.59 13.03 -4.11
N LEU A 226 16.40 14.24 -3.59
CA LEU A 226 17.35 15.34 -3.81
C LEU A 226 18.70 15.03 -3.16
N LEU A 227 18.72 14.60 -1.89
CA LEU A 227 19.94 14.25 -1.17
C LEU A 227 20.70 13.09 -1.85
N ILE A 228 20.01 12.06 -2.29
CA ILE A 228 20.59 10.93 -3.04
C ILE A 228 21.14 11.40 -4.39
N SER A 229 20.41 12.27 -5.09
CA SER A 229 20.87 12.84 -6.36
C SER A 229 22.14 13.65 -6.17
N ILE A 230 22.24 14.44 -5.10
CA ILE A 230 23.44 15.20 -4.75
C ILE A 230 24.61 14.24 -4.45
N GLU A 231 24.39 13.22 -3.62
CA GLU A 231 25.43 12.23 -3.32
C GLU A 231 25.93 11.48 -4.55
N ARG A 232 25.06 11.22 -5.52
CA ARG A 232 25.42 10.62 -6.81
C ARG A 232 26.21 11.61 -7.68
N MET A 233 25.76 12.86 -7.77
CA MET A 233 26.46 13.91 -8.56
C MET A 233 27.84 14.25 -8.01
N LYS A 234 28.06 14.25 -6.69
CA LYS A 234 29.39 14.39 -6.09
C LYS A 234 30.40 13.37 -6.63
N ARG A 235 29.92 12.18 -7.01
CA ARG A 235 30.70 11.10 -7.59
C ARG A 235 30.62 11.04 -9.12
N LYS A 236 30.15 12.11 -9.76
CA LYS A 236 30.04 12.24 -11.21
C LYS A 236 29.06 11.27 -11.87
N HIS A 237 28.09 10.77 -11.11
CA HIS A 237 26.99 10.00 -11.65
C HIS A 237 25.82 10.92 -11.95
N GLU A 238 25.55 11.12 -13.23
CA GLU A 238 24.52 12.03 -13.72
C GLU A 238 23.54 11.33 -14.66
N ILE A 239 22.31 11.81 -14.70
CA ILE A 239 21.33 11.40 -15.70
C ILE A 239 21.80 11.96 -17.05
N GLN A 240 21.80 11.12 -18.09
CA GLN A 240 22.27 11.51 -19.43
C GLN A 240 21.51 12.74 -19.95
N THR A 241 22.23 13.68 -20.54
CA THR A 241 21.70 14.99 -20.97
C THR A 241 20.51 14.86 -21.95
N GLU A 242 20.54 13.84 -22.83
CA GLU A 242 19.45 13.56 -23.79
C GLU A 242 18.15 13.11 -23.08
N LYS A 243 18.27 12.71 -21.83
CA LYS A 243 17.15 12.33 -20.98
C LYS A 243 16.63 13.48 -20.12
N LEU A 244 17.34 14.59 -20.06
CA LEU A 244 16.90 15.75 -19.31
C LEU A 244 15.83 16.52 -20.09
N VAL A 245 14.86 17.03 -19.38
CA VAL A 245 13.78 17.82 -19.97
C VAL A 245 14.27 19.25 -20.18
N ASN A 246 14.18 19.75 -21.42
CA ASN A 246 14.49 21.12 -21.77
C ASN A 246 13.23 22.00 -21.66
N GLY A 247 13.41 23.27 -21.31
CA GLY A 247 12.32 24.25 -21.41
C GLY A 247 11.65 24.64 -20.09
N PHE A 248 12.30 24.35 -18.94
CA PHE A 248 11.84 24.90 -17.67
C PHE A 248 12.36 26.33 -17.48
N SER A 249 11.46 27.19 -17.03
CA SER A 249 11.85 28.41 -16.37
C SER A 249 12.43 28.02 -15.01
N PHE A 250 13.76 27.84 -14.96
CA PHE A 250 14.39 27.63 -13.67
C PHE A 250 14.36 28.92 -12.89
N LEU A 251 13.95 28.81 -11.66
CA LEU A 251 14.03 29.72 -10.56
C LEU A 251 15.27 30.62 -10.64
N MET A 252 15.07 31.88 -10.40
CA MET A 252 16.13 32.70 -9.83
C MET A 252 16.28 32.32 -8.36
N VAL A 253 17.05 31.25 -8.10
CA VAL A 253 17.40 30.85 -6.73
C VAL A 253 18.16 32.02 -6.11
N GLU A 254 17.81 32.37 -4.87
CA GLU A 254 18.50 33.44 -4.15
C GLU A 254 20.01 33.17 -4.08
N ALA A 255 20.81 34.20 -4.32
CA ALA A 255 22.27 34.07 -4.30
C ALA A 255 22.80 33.51 -2.96
N SER A 256 22.15 33.87 -1.86
CA SER A 256 22.42 33.33 -0.52
C SER A 256 22.26 31.81 -0.43
N LEU A 257 21.22 31.26 -1.05
CA LEU A 257 20.97 29.82 -1.08
C LEU A 257 21.98 29.10 -1.99
N CYS A 258 22.40 29.72 -3.10
CA CYS A 258 23.45 29.18 -3.96
C CYS A 258 24.78 29.04 -3.23
N GLU A 259 25.19 30.08 -2.47
CA GLU A 259 26.41 30.06 -1.67
C GLU A 259 26.37 29.02 -0.56
N GLU A 260 25.24 28.92 0.16
CA GLU A 260 25.03 27.95 1.23
C GLU A 260 25.02 26.51 0.66
N PHE A 261 24.34 26.28 -0.45
CA PHE A 261 24.33 24.99 -1.13
C PHE A 261 25.75 24.56 -1.52
N LYS A 262 26.53 25.49 -2.11
CA LYS A 262 27.93 25.23 -2.46
C LYS A 262 28.81 24.94 -1.24
N ALA A 263 28.60 25.67 -0.16
CA ALA A 263 29.38 25.47 1.09
C ALA A 263 29.09 24.09 1.72
N ILE A 264 27.82 23.65 1.73
CA ILE A 264 27.41 22.42 2.39
C ILE A 264 27.61 21.18 1.52
N PHE A 265 27.33 21.27 0.22
CA PHE A 265 27.39 20.13 -0.68
C PHE A 265 28.65 20.06 -1.55
N GLY A 266 29.40 21.16 -1.66
CA GLY A 266 30.58 21.24 -2.54
C GLY A 266 30.23 21.28 -4.03
N LEU A 267 28.97 21.52 -4.38
CA LEU A 267 28.48 21.60 -5.76
C LEU A 267 27.92 23.00 -6.04
N GLU A 268 28.14 23.53 -7.24
CA GLU A 268 27.49 24.77 -7.66
C GLU A 268 26.06 24.51 -8.11
N LEU A 269 25.10 25.28 -7.61
CA LEU A 269 23.69 25.16 -7.96
C LEU A 269 23.40 25.81 -9.31
N THR A 270 23.81 25.14 -10.38
CA THR A 270 23.59 25.58 -11.77
C THR A 270 22.24 25.10 -12.30
N SER A 271 21.78 25.64 -13.44
CA SER A 271 20.59 25.14 -14.13
C SER A 271 20.69 23.65 -14.45
N HIS A 272 21.87 23.13 -14.77
CA HIS A 272 22.09 21.70 -14.98
C HIS A 272 21.88 20.90 -13.71
N VAL A 273 22.42 21.35 -12.58
CA VAL A 273 22.20 20.69 -11.27
C VAL A 273 20.73 20.69 -10.89
N LEU A 274 20.02 21.80 -11.08
CA LEU A 274 18.57 21.87 -10.85
C LEU A 274 17.79 20.89 -11.74
N GLN A 275 18.18 20.77 -13.02
CA GLN A 275 17.59 19.75 -13.90
C GLN A 275 17.83 18.34 -13.39
N GLN A 276 19.04 18.03 -12.96
CA GLN A 276 19.39 16.73 -12.39
C GLN A 276 18.61 16.41 -11.10
N LEU A 277 18.33 17.42 -10.28
CA LEU A 277 17.60 17.26 -9.01
C LEU A 277 16.10 17.05 -9.20
N PHE A 278 15.48 17.87 -10.05
CA PHE A 278 14.03 17.92 -10.19
C PHE A 278 13.50 17.19 -11.44
N GLN A 279 14.32 16.46 -12.16
CA GLN A 279 13.98 15.73 -13.39
C GLN A 279 12.67 14.94 -13.30
N GLU A 280 12.46 14.23 -12.19
CA GLU A 280 11.30 13.35 -12.01
C GLU A 280 9.97 14.12 -12.03
N TYR A 281 9.95 15.36 -11.57
CA TYR A 281 8.75 16.20 -11.54
C TYR A 281 8.32 16.74 -12.89
N PHE A 282 9.23 16.70 -13.86
CA PHE A 282 9.02 17.24 -15.21
C PHE A 282 8.87 16.15 -16.28
N TYR A 283 9.08 14.90 -15.92
CA TYR A 283 9.03 13.75 -16.83
C TYR A 283 7.70 13.57 -17.57
N PRO A 284 6.52 13.96 -17.02
CA PRO A 284 5.23 13.81 -17.69
C PRO A 284 5.11 14.52 -19.04
N PHE A 285 5.95 15.50 -19.32
CA PHE A 285 5.87 16.27 -20.56
C PHE A 285 6.52 15.60 -21.79
N TYR A 286 7.16 14.41 -21.62
CA TYR A 286 7.83 13.76 -22.74
C TYR A 286 7.21 12.41 -23.13
N PRO A 287 6.20 12.42 -24.04
CA PRO A 287 5.68 11.20 -24.65
C PRO A 287 6.63 10.55 -25.68
N SER A 288 7.77 11.18 -26.01
CA SER A 288 8.59 10.85 -27.19
C SER A 288 9.60 9.72 -27.01
N ARG A 289 9.57 8.95 -25.92
CA ARG A 289 10.45 7.79 -25.73
C ARG A 289 9.88 6.43 -26.11
N VAL A 290 8.65 6.36 -26.58
CA VAL A 290 8.20 5.21 -27.38
C VAL A 290 8.93 5.34 -28.71
N LYS A 291 10.06 4.65 -28.87
CA LYS A 291 10.80 4.60 -30.14
C LYS A 291 9.78 4.23 -31.21
N GLN A 292 9.62 5.11 -32.20
CA GLN A 292 8.95 4.80 -33.45
C GLN A 292 9.59 3.54 -34.03
N GLY A 293 8.91 2.41 -34.01
CA GLY A 293 9.41 1.22 -34.69
C GLY A 293 8.91 -0.14 -34.23
N HIS A 294 8.21 -0.23 -33.12
CA HIS A 294 7.50 -1.47 -32.75
C HIS A 294 5.99 -1.25 -32.80
N GLU A 295 5.22 -2.24 -33.25
CA GLU A 295 3.74 -2.28 -33.21
C GLU A 295 3.22 -2.36 -31.75
N GLU A 296 3.77 -1.55 -30.88
CA GLU A 296 3.30 -1.41 -29.51
C GLU A 296 1.94 -0.73 -29.51
N LEU A 297 1.09 -1.14 -28.57
CA LEU A 297 -0.16 -0.46 -28.31
C LEU A 297 0.10 1.04 -28.20
N SER A 298 -0.41 1.81 -29.17
CA SER A 298 -0.23 3.25 -29.18
C SER A 298 -0.77 3.82 -27.84
N PRO A 299 -0.21 4.93 -27.32
CA PRO A 299 -0.72 5.59 -26.13
C PRO A 299 -2.25 5.80 -26.16
N LEU A 300 -2.80 6.05 -27.35
CA LEU A 300 -4.24 6.20 -27.56
C LEU A 300 -5.01 4.89 -27.28
N LYS A 301 -4.49 3.75 -27.72
CA LYS A 301 -5.15 2.44 -27.47
C LYS A 301 -5.19 2.11 -25.97
N ILE A 302 -4.12 2.43 -25.23
CA ILE A 302 -4.09 2.20 -23.77
C ILE A 302 -5.11 3.11 -23.06
N LYS A 303 -5.16 4.39 -23.43
CA LYS A 303 -6.15 5.32 -22.88
C LYS A 303 -7.58 4.85 -23.16
N ASN A 304 -7.87 4.44 -24.38
CA ASN A 304 -9.18 3.92 -24.75
C ASN A 304 -9.57 2.69 -23.91
N LYS A 305 -8.63 1.76 -23.66
CA LYS A 305 -8.91 0.61 -22.80
C LYS A 305 -9.16 1.00 -21.33
N ILE A 306 -8.47 2.02 -20.82
CA ILE A 306 -8.75 2.56 -19.49
C ILE A 306 -10.15 3.21 -19.46
N GLU A 307 -10.53 3.93 -20.52
CA GLU A 307 -11.86 4.51 -20.67
C GLU A 307 -12.96 3.46 -20.70
N GLU A 308 -12.73 2.32 -21.38
CA GLU A 308 -13.66 1.18 -21.40
C GLU A 308 -13.91 0.64 -19.98
N ILE A 309 -12.87 0.53 -19.15
CA ILE A 309 -13.02 0.14 -17.74
C ILE A 309 -13.92 1.13 -17.00
N ILE A 310 -13.70 2.43 -17.20
CA ILE A 310 -14.51 3.47 -16.56
C ILE A 310 -15.97 3.36 -17.02
N ASP A 311 -16.22 3.15 -18.32
CA ASP A 311 -17.58 2.99 -18.87
C ASP A 311 -18.31 1.76 -18.31
N GLU A 312 -17.60 0.65 -18.11
CA GLU A 312 -18.17 -0.54 -17.49
C GLU A 312 -18.56 -0.24 -16.02
N LEU A 313 -17.70 0.45 -15.26
CA LEU A 313 -17.96 0.82 -13.86
C LEU A 313 -19.12 1.82 -13.72
N LEU A 314 -19.23 2.80 -14.62
CA LEU A 314 -20.36 3.74 -14.68
C LEU A 314 -21.70 3.01 -14.84
N LYS A 315 -21.73 1.98 -15.70
CA LYS A 315 -22.94 1.17 -15.95
C LYS A 315 -23.31 0.29 -14.75
N VAL A 316 -22.30 -0.29 -14.08
CA VAL A 316 -22.52 -1.23 -12.97
C VAL A 316 -22.94 -0.50 -11.69
N TYR A 317 -22.27 0.60 -11.37
CA TYR A 317 -22.46 1.30 -10.09
C TYR A 317 -23.36 2.53 -10.19
N HIS A 318 -23.83 2.90 -11.39
CA HIS A 318 -24.71 4.06 -11.64
C HIS A 318 -24.20 5.35 -11.02
N VAL A 319 -22.89 5.59 -11.11
CA VAL A 319 -22.20 6.77 -10.55
C VAL A 319 -21.77 7.72 -11.67
N GLU A 320 -21.52 8.99 -11.32
CA GLU A 320 -20.96 9.97 -12.24
C GLU A 320 -19.43 10.00 -12.14
N CYS A 321 -18.76 10.44 -13.20
CA CYS A 321 -17.31 10.60 -13.25
C CYS A 321 -16.94 12.00 -13.73
N ASP A 322 -16.88 12.96 -12.82
CA ASP A 322 -16.64 14.39 -13.13
C ASP A 322 -15.24 14.66 -13.72
N TYR A 323 -14.28 13.80 -13.45
CA TYR A 323 -12.87 14.00 -13.80
C TYR A 323 -12.31 12.87 -14.67
N ARG A 324 -13.14 12.32 -15.58
CA ARG A 324 -12.80 11.17 -16.42
C ARG A 324 -11.45 11.31 -17.11
N ASP A 325 -11.26 12.37 -17.90
CA ASP A 325 -10.02 12.59 -18.68
C ASP A 325 -8.78 12.66 -17.80
N LYS A 326 -8.95 13.21 -16.60
CA LYS A 326 -7.90 13.29 -15.62
C LYS A 326 -7.55 11.93 -15.06
N ILE A 327 -8.55 11.12 -14.67
CA ILE A 327 -8.35 9.76 -14.14
C ILE A 327 -7.64 8.90 -15.19
N VAL A 328 -8.10 8.92 -16.44
CA VAL A 328 -7.46 8.21 -17.57
C VAL A 328 -6.00 8.64 -17.74
N ARG A 329 -5.76 9.94 -17.73
CA ARG A 329 -4.40 10.50 -17.83
C ARG A 329 -3.53 10.07 -16.65
N ASP A 330 -4.03 10.18 -15.43
CA ASP A 330 -3.27 9.88 -14.21
C ASP A 330 -2.91 8.38 -14.14
N ILE A 331 -3.82 7.48 -14.46
CA ILE A 331 -3.55 6.04 -14.58
C ILE A 331 -2.51 5.78 -15.68
N TYR A 332 -2.70 6.37 -16.86
CA TYR A 332 -1.76 6.21 -17.97
C TYR A 332 -0.34 6.66 -17.59
N TRP A 333 -0.21 7.85 -16.99
CA TRP A 333 1.07 8.40 -16.60
C TRP A 333 1.74 7.61 -15.49
N THR A 334 1.00 7.18 -14.47
CA THR A 334 1.52 6.33 -13.41
C THR A 334 2.20 5.09 -13.98
N THR A 335 1.58 4.49 -14.98
CA THR A 335 2.06 3.30 -15.64
C THR A 335 3.40 3.50 -16.36
N PHE A 336 3.58 4.65 -17.03
CA PHE A 336 4.79 4.93 -17.83
C PHE A 336 5.89 5.67 -17.07
N GLN A 337 5.57 6.29 -15.95
CA GLN A 337 6.53 7.09 -15.15
C GLN A 337 7.35 6.27 -14.17
N ILE A 338 6.97 5.03 -13.88
CA ILE A 338 7.69 4.22 -12.90
C ILE A 338 9.09 3.89 -13.42
N CYS A 339 10.08 4.64 -12.95
CA CYS A 339 11.49 4.38 -13.19
C CYS A 339 12.12 3.71 -11.97
N GLY A 340 11.97 2.40 -11.81
CA GLY A 340 12.52 1.66 -10.67
C GLY A 340 11.46 1.19 -9.66
N PRO A 341 11.86 0.68 -8.50
CA PRO A 341 10.92 0.20 -7.49
C PRO A 341 10.13 1.33 -6.85
N THR A 342 8.90 1.04 -6.50
CA THR A 342 8.04 1.98 -5.74
C THR A 342 8.12 1.74 -4.23
N TYR A 343 8.67 0.61 -3.82
CA TYR A 343 8.88 0.17 -2.43
C TYR A 343 10.03 -0.85 -2.35
N ILE A 344 10.49 -1.15 -1.16
CA ILE A 344 11.54 -2.17 -0.89
C ILE A 344 10.93 -3.40 -0.21
N LEU A 345 10.35 -3.28 0.97
CA LEU A 345 9.69 -4.36 1.70
C LEU A 345 8.17 -4.16 1.84
N HIS A 346 7.70 -2.92 1.86
CA HIS A 346 6.32 -2.56 2.15
C HIS A 346 5.56 -2.08 0.91
N ASP A 347 4.87 -3.00 0.25
CA ASP A 347 3.98 -2.65 -0.86
C ASP A 347 2.62 -2.12 -0.35
N LYS A 348 2.55 -0.81 -0.09
CA LYS A 348 1.33 -0.14 0.37
C LYS A 348 0.17 -0.22 -0.64
N LYS A 349 0.46 -0.41 -1.93
CA LYS A 349 -0.58 -0.48 -2.96
C LYS A 349 -1.17 -1.87 -3.06
N LYS A 350 -0.34 -2.89 -2.87
CA LYS A 350 -0.82 -4.25 -2.68
C LYS A 350 -1.68 -4.34 -1.42
N GLU A 351 -1.25 -3.77 -0.30
CA GLU A 351 -2.04 -3.72 0.95
C GLU A 351 -3.39 -3.01 0.73
N PHE A 352 -3.39 -1.90 -0.02
CA PHE A 352 -4.63 -1.22 -0.40
C PHE A 352 -5.54 -2.09 -1.28
N PHE A 353 -4.97 -2.80 -2.26
CA PHE A 353 -5.69 -3.75 -3.10
C PHE A 353 -6.29 -4.91 -2.27
N GLU A 354 -5.53 -5.47 -1.34
CA GLU A 354 -6.00 -6.52 -0.42
C GLU A 354 -7.18 -6.01 0.44
N GLY A 355 -7.14 -4.74 0.86
CA GLY A 355 -8.28 -4.09 1.52
C GLY A 355 -9.52 -4.00 0.63
N ILE A 356 -9.36 -3.64 -0.66
CA ILE A 356 -10.50 -3.65 -1.61
C ILE A 356 -10.98 -5.08 -1.86
N LEU A 357 -10.07 -6.04 -1.96
CA LEU A 357 -10.41 -7.46 -2.17
C LEU A 357 -11.22 -8.01 -1.00
N ALA A 358 -10.90 -7.62 0.23
CA ALA A 358 -11.67 -7.98 1.42
C ALA A 358 -13.06 -7.31 1.43
N ASP A 359 -13.14 -6.02 1.08
CA ASP A 359 -14.40 -5.27 1.09
C ASP A 359 -15.30 -5.59 -0.09
N SER A 360 -14.74 -5.75 -1.30
CA SER A 360 -15.46 -5.88 -2.56
C SER A 360 -14.71 -6.79 -3.54
N PRO A 361 -14.71 -8.12 -3.31
CA PRO A 361 -13.92 -9.08 -4.08
C PRO A 361 -14.22 -9.05 -5.58
N ASP A 362 -15.48 -8.90 -5.98
CA ASP A 362 -15.87 -8.86 -7.39
C ASP A 362 -15.26 -7.65 -8.12
N LEU A 363 -15.30 -6.47 -7.49
CA LEU A 363 -14.67 -5.26 -8.03
C LEU A 363 -13.15 -5.43 -8.11
N ALA A 364 -12.53 -5.93 -7.05
CA ALA A 364 -11.08 -6.13 -7.01
C ALA A 364 -10.61 -7.08 -8.10
N GLN A 365 -11.28 -8.23 -8.28
CA GLN A 365 -10.97 -9.22 -9.30
C GLN A 365 -11.21 -8.67 -10.71
N PHE A 366 -12.32 -7.96 -10.91
CA PHE A 366 -12.63 -7.29 -12.18
C PHE A 366 -11.51 -6.31 -12.56
N LEU A 367 -11.15 -5.39 -11.67
CA LEU A 367 -10.12 -4.40 -11.93
C LEU A 367 -8.75 -5.05 -12.15
N HIS A 368 -8.39 -6.03 -11.33
CA HIS A 368 -7.13 -6.76 -11.47
C HIS A 368 -7.04 -7.41 -12.85
N LYS A 369 -8.05 -8.17 -13.26
CA LYS A 369 -8.10 -8.85 -14.56
C LYS A 369 -8.00 -7.86 -15.73
N LYS A 370 -8.76 -6.75 -15.68
CA LYS A 370 -8.78 -5.74 -16.74
C LYS A 370 -7.44 -5.02 -16.90
N PHE A 371 -6.85 -4.54 -15.80
CA PHE A 371 -5.54 -3.90 -15.84
C PHE A 371 -4.42 -4.89 -16.20
N GLN A 372 -4.47 -6.12 -15.72
CA GLN A 372 -3.52 -7.16 -16.09
C GLN A 372 -3.54 -7.42 -17.61
N GLN A 373 -4.73 -7.48 -18.23
CA GLN A 373 -4.85 -7.61 -19.68
C GLN A 373 -4.20 -6.42 -20.42
N ILE A 374 -4.45 -5.19 -19.96
CA ILE A 374 -3.85 -3.99 -20.57
C ILE A 374 -2.32 -4.04 -20.49
N PHE A 375 -1.77 -4.32 -19.31
CA PHE A 375 -0.33 -4.23 -19.08
C PHE A 375 0.44 -5.41 -19.68
N SER A 376 -0.15 -6.60 -19.74
CA SER A 376 0.51 -7.77 -20.36
C SER A 376 0.67 -7.64 -21.88
N GLU A 377 -0.12 -6.80 -22.55
CA GLU A 377 -0.02 -6.54 -23.97
C GLU A 377 1.07 -5.51 -24.34
N VAL A 378 1.61 -4.80 -23.36
CA VAL A 378 2.63 -3.75 -23.58
C VAL A 378 4.03 -4.36 -23.39
N GLU A 379 4.83 -4.37 -24.44
CA GLU A 379 6.16 -5.03 -24.46
C GLU A 379 7.15 -4.40 -23.45
N LEU A 380 7.04 -3.09 -23.22
CA LEU A 380 7.80 -2.36 -22.19
C LEU A 380 7.61 -2.96 -20.77
N PHE A 381 6.52 -3.69 -20.54
CA PHE A 381 6.16 -4.23 -19.24
C PHE A 381 6.45 -5.72 -19.09
N LYS A 382 6.85 -6.41 -20.16
CA LYS A 382 7.25 -7.83 -20.08
C LYS A 382 8.43 -8.07 -19.11
N GLN A 383 9.23 -7.04 -18.90
CA GLN A 383 10.37 -7.05 -17.96
C GLN A 383 10.01 -6.54 -16.55
N ARG A 384 8.80 -5.99 -16.36
CA ARG A 384 8.33 -5.50 -15.06
C ARG A 384 7.29 -6.44 -14.48
N LYS A 385 7.18 -6.46 -13.17
CA LYS A 385 6.07 -7.15 -12.54
C LYS A 385 4.76 -6.45 -12.87
N VAL A 386 3.97 -7.09 -13.72
CA VAL A 386 2.65 -6.59 -14.14
C VAL A 386 1.76 -6.31 -12.92
N ASP A 387 1.85 -7.14 -11.87
CA ASP A 387 1.03 -6.97 -10.66
C ASP A 387 1.31 -5.67 -9.91
N GLU A 388 2.58 -5.22 -9.83
CA GLU A 388 2.89 -3.91 -9.21
C GLU A 388 2.20 -2.76 -9.93
N MET A 389 2.12 -2.85 -11.26
CA MET A 389 1.47 -1.85 -12.09
C MET A 389 -0.05 -1.92 -11.99
N VAL A 390 -0.60 -3.12 -11.88
CA VAL A 390 -2.02 -3.35 -11.64
C VAL A 390 -2.44 -2.74 -10.31
N HIS A 391 -1.71 -3.02 -9.24
CA HIS A 391 -2.00 -2.45 -7.92
C HIS A 391 -1.89 -0.91 -7.93
N GLN A 392 -0.91 -0.37 -8.65
CA GLN A 392 -0.77 1.08 -8.83
C GLN A 392 -1.97 1.67 -9.58
N ALA A 393 -2.39 1.08 -10.69
CA ALA A 393 -3.52 1.57 -11.48
C ALA A 393 -4.84 1.50 -10.70
N ILE A 394 -5.05 0.42 -9.94
CA ILE A 394 -6.21 0.28 -9.06
C ILE A 394 -6.19 1.35 -7.96
N PHE A 395 -5.02 1.59 -7.36
CA PHE A 395 -4.86 2.63 -6.36
C PHE A 395 -5.23 4.00 -6.93
N GLU A 396 -4.71 4.38 -8.10
CA GLU A 396 -5.03 5.66 -8.75
C GLU A 396 -6.52 5.78 -9.07
N LEU A 397 -7.11 4.74 -9.66
CA LEU A 397 -8.54 4.73 -9.98
C LEU A 397 -9.39 4.95 -8.74
N MET A 398 -9.17 4.15 -7.71
CA MET A 398 -9.97 4.16 -6.49
C MET A 398 -9.77 5.41 -5.64
N THR A 399 -8.59 6.00 -5.65
CA THR A 399 -8.31 7.23 -4.88
C THR A 399 -8.78 8.49 -5.60
N SER A 400 -8.72 8.50 -6.92
CA SER A 400 -9.11 9.66 -7.73
C SER A 400 -10.62 9.74 -8.00
N TRP A 401 -11.35 8.63 -7.88
CA TRP A 401 -12.79 8.55 -8.18
C TRP A 401 -13.63 8.36 -6.91
N ALA A 402 -13.95 9.47 -6.25
CA ALA A 402 -14.66 9.46 -4.96
C ALA A 402 -16.09 8.89 -5.08
N SER A 403 -16.84 9.23 -6.15
CA SER A 403 -18.21 8.75 -6.36
C SER A 403 -18.26 7.24 -6.65
N LEU A 404 -17.24 6.66 -7.29
CA LEU A 404 -17.13 5.21 -7.43
C LEU A 404 -17.07 4.52 -6.06
N ARG A 405 -16.23 5.02 -5.14
CA ARG A 405 -16.14 4.45 -3.79
C ARG A 405 -17.46 4.52 -3.02
N LEU A 406 -18.22 5.60 -3.21
CA LEU A 406 -19.55 5.73 -2.63
C LEU A 406 -20.54 4.76 -3.27
N GLY A 407 -20.56 4.66 -4.59
CA GLY A 407 -21.41 3.71 -5.34
C GLY A 407 -21.15 2.26 -4.96
N VAL A 408 -19.88 1.85 -4.85
CA VAL A 408 -19.49 0.52 -4.38
C VAL A 408 -20.00 0.25 -2.97
N ARG A 409 -19.90 1.22 -2.07
CA ARG A 409 -20.43 1.09 -0.70
C ARG A 409 -21.96 1.03 -0.65
N GLN A 410 -22.64 1.72 -1.55
CA GLN A 410 -24.11 1.71 -1.65
C GLN A 410 -24.64 0.43 -2.30
N SER A 411 -23.87 -0.17 -3.21
CA SER A 411 -24.23 -1.45 -3.84
C SER A 411 -24.01 -2.65 -2.91
N THR A 412 -23.27 -2.48 -1.80
CA THR A 412 -23.13 -3.52 -0.79
C THR A 412 -24.42 -3.64 0.01
N ILE A 413 -24.79 -4.89 0.34
CA ILE A 413 -26.03 -5.21 1.05
C ILE A 413 -26.13 -4.41 2.34
N THR A 414 -27.26 -3.72 2.49
CA THR A 414 -27.62 -3.03 3.72
C THR A 414 -28.37 -4.01 4.60
N VAL A 415 -27.89 -4.25 5.81
CA VAL A 415 -28.59 -5.07 6.82
C VAL A 415 -29.85 -4.32 7.25
N THR A 416 -30.98 -4.99 7.23
CA THR A 416 -32.26 -4.44 7.72
C THR A 416 -32.53 -4.95 9.12
N ALA A 417 -32.70 -4.03 10.08
CA ALA A 417 -32.95 -4.37 11.47
C ALA A 417 -34.28 -3.82 11.96
N ALA A 418 -35.02 -4.65 12.68
CA ALA A 418 -36.18 -4.24 13.45
C ALA A 418 -35.72 -3.72 14.82
N LEU A 419 -36.19 -2.58 15.27
CA LEU A 419 -35.90 -2.02 16.60
C LEU A 419 -37.16 -2.07 17.47
N MET A 420 -37.07 -2.72 18.60
CA MET A 420 -38.15 -2.84 19.58
C MET A 420 -37.55 -2.75 20.99
N LEU A 421 -37.76 -1.61 21.65
CA LEU A 421 -37.31 -1.35 23.01
C LEU A 421 -38.50 -1.12 23.93
N ASP A 422 -38.35 -1.48 25.22
CA ASP A 422 -39.34 -1.18 26.25
C ASP A 422 -39.16 0.27 26.77
N THR A 423 -39.45 1.23 25.88
CA THR A 423 -39.24 2.66 26.16
C THR A 423 -40.18 3.53 25.33
N THR A 424 -40.01 4.86 25.43
CA THR A 424 -40.77 5.82 24.62
C THR A 424 -40.37 5.79 23.15
N TYR A 425 -41.29 6.21 22.27
CA TYR A 425 -41.02 6.29 20.83
C TYR A 425 -39.87 7.25 20.52
N GLU A 426 -39.79 8.37 21.24
CA GLU A 426 -38.73 9.36 21.09
C GLU A 426 -37.35 8.79 21.40
N HIS A 427 -37.27 7.94 22.42
CA HIS A 427 -36.02 7.23 22.75
C HIS A 427 -35.65 6.20 21.67
N MET A 428 -36.60 5.41 21.19
CA MET A 428 -36.36 4.49 20.07
C MET A 428 -35.87 5.24 18.83
N LYS A 429 -36.44 6.41 18.55
CA LYS A 429 -36.02 7.27 17.44
C LYS A 429 -34.57 7.76 17.62
N MET A 430 -34.22 8.20 18.83
CA MET A 430 -32.84 8.61 19.16
C MET A 430 -31.86 7.45 18.94
N VAL A 431 -32.15 6.26 19.47
CA VAL A 431 -31.29 5.08 19.31
C VAL A 431 -31.14 4.69 17.83
N LYS A 432 -32.24 4.72 17.07
CA LYS A 432 -32.21 4.48 15.62
C LYS A 432 -31.27 5.46 14.91
N GLU A 433 -31.47 6.76 15.13
CA GLU A 433 -30.68 7.82 14.49
C GLU A 433 -29.19 7.68 14.84
N GLU A 434 -28.89 7.33 16.08
CA GLU A 434 -27.52 7.12 16.55
C GLU A 434 -26.88 5.89 15.90
N ILE A 435 -27.56 4.74 15.84
CA ILE A 435 -27.03 3.55 15.15
C ILE A 435 -26.86 3.83 13.65
N GLU A 436 -27.87 4.42 13.00
CA GLU A 436 -27.78 4.77 11.57
C GLU A 436 -26.64 5.77 11.28
N PHE A 437 -26.33 6.67 12.21
CA PHE A 437 -25.18 7.57 12.11
C PHE A 437 -23.85 6.82 12.18
N TYR A 438 -23.65 5.91 13.12
CA TYR A 438 -22.42 5.11 13.25
C TYR A 438 -22.22 4.15 12.07
N PHE A 439 -23.28 3.50 11.63
CA PHE A 439 -23.23 2.47 10.59
C PHE A 439 -23.53 3.02 9.19
N ARG A 440 -24.08 4.23 9.10
CA ARG A 440 -24.47 4.89 7.84
C ARG A 440 -25.25 3.96 6.91
N HIS A 441 -24.71 3.68 5.71
CA HIS A 441 -25.38 2.85 4.70
C HIS A 441 -25.27 1.33 4.96
N LYS A 442 -24.70 0.90 6.07
CA LYS A 442 -24.49 -0.52 6.36
C LYS A 442 -25.70 -1.17 7.04
N ILE A 443 -26.50 -0.39 7.75
CA ILE A 443 -27.70 -0.85 8.46
C ILE A 443 -28.84 0.15 8.22
N LYS A 444 -30.04 -0.40 8.06
CA LYS A 444 -31.30 0.35 8.02
C LYS A 444 -32.16 -0.15 9.14
N ILE A 445 -32.73 0.74 9.93
CA ILE A 445 -33.53 0.40 11.12
C ILE A 445 -34.96 0.84 10.93
N ASP A 446 -35.90 -0.07 11.13
CA ASP A 446 -37.32 0.22 11.25
C ASP A 446 -37.77 0.03 12.71
N ILE A 447 -38.39 1.07 13.28
CA ILE A 447 -38.97 0.99 14.62
C ILE A 447 -40.27 0.18 14.52
N ILE A 448 -40.37 -0.88 15.34
CA ILE A 448 -41.59 -1.68 15.44
C ILE A 448 -42.36 -1.26 16.67
N ASP A 449 -43.65 -0.93 16.47
CA ASP A 449 -44.56 -0.61 17.55
C ASP A 449 -44.84 -1.91 18.36
N PRO A 450 -44.54 -1.95 19.67
CA PRO A 450 -44.72 -3.11 20.50
C PRO A 450 -46.23 -3.50 20.68
N TYR A 451 -47.13 -2.60 20.33
CA TYR A 451 -48.59 -2.88 20.38
C TYR A 451 -49.11 -3.55 19.11
N VAL A 452 -48.34 -3.56 18.03
CA VAL A 452 -48.70 -4.32 16.82
C VAL A 452 -48.43 -5.80 17.07
N LYS A 453 -49.46 -6.68 16.98
CA LYS A 453 -49.25 -8.13 16.99
C LYS A 453 -48.26 -8.48 15.90
N LEU A 454 -47.05 -8.81 16.32
CA LEU A 454 -45.97 -9.19 15.44
C LEU A 454 -46.27 -10.59 14.88
N ASP A 455 -47.02 -10.64 13.80
CA ASP A 455 -47.17 -11.87 13.05
C ASP A 455 -45.81 -12.32 12.48
N ARG A 456 -45.55 -13.62 12.47
CA ARG A 456 -44.32 -14.20 11.94
C ARG A 456 -43.95 -13.68 10.53
N ALA A 457 -44.96 -13.30 9.76
CA ALA A 457 -44.80 -12.68 8.44
C ALA A 457 -44.07 -11.33 8.45
N ASN A 458 -44.17 -10.55 9.53
CA ASN A 458 -43.54 -9.21 9.60
C ASN A 458 -42.02 -9.25 9.82
N PHE A 459 -41.49 -10.34 10.35
CA PHE A 459 -40.03 -10.47 10.58
C PHE A 459 -39.26 -10.95 9.34
N SER A 460 -39.92 -11.50 8.32
CA SER A 460 -39.26 -12.03 7.13
C SER A 460 -38.51 -10.97 6.33
N ASN A 461 -38.78 -9.68 6.57
CA ASN A 461 -38.15 -8.56 5.90
C ASN A 461 -36.92 -8.00 6.63
N TYR A 462 -36.59 -8.57 7.80
CA TYR A 462 -35.51 -8.10 8.64
C TYR A 462 -34.44 -9.19 8.82
N ASP A 463 -33.18 -8.77 8.84
CA ASP A 463 -32.04 -9.65 9.10
C ASP A 463 -31.85 -9.91 10.61
N CYS A 464 -32.25 -8.96 11.46
CA CYS A 464 -32.18 -9.09 12.91
C CYS A 464 -33.21 -8.21 13.63
N LEU A 465 -33.41 -8.55 14.92
CA LEU A 465 -34.15 -7.76 15.88
C LEU A 465 -33.20 -7.15 16.91
N LEU A 466 -33.28 -5.83 17.11
CA LEU A 466 -32.60 -5.11 18.18
C LEU A 466 -33.55 -4.86 19.32
N THR A 467 -33.22 -5.31 20.53
CA THR A 467 -34.10 -5.17 21.70
C THR A 467 -33.28 -5.04 23.00
N ASP A 468 -33.85 -4.35 23.98
CA ASP A 468 -33.34 -4.25 25.35
C ASP A 468 -34.03 -5.25 26.30
N THR A 469 -35.04 -5.96 25.79
CA THR A 469 -35.91 -6.83 26.63
C THR A 469 -35.55 -8.28 26.45
N TYR A 470 -35.35 -9.00 27.59
CA TYR A 470 -35.24 -10.45 27.58
C TYR A 470 -36.61 -11.07 27.30
N THR A 471 -36.72 -11.77 26.18
CA THR A 471 -37.95 -12.48 25.84
C THR A 471 -37.71 -13.98 25.83
N SER A 472 -38.59 -14.71 26.47
CA SER A 472 -38.62 -16.21 26.44
C SER A 472 -39.07 -16.73 25.06
N ASN A 473 -39.60 -15.87 24.19
CA ASN A 473 -40.07 -16.24 22.87
C ASN A 473 -38.88 -16.15 21.88
N THR A 474 -38.56 -17.25 21.22
CA THR A 474 -37.64 -17.29 20.10
C THR A 474 -38.28 -16.60 18.91
N TYR A 475 -37.79 -15.42 18.56
CA TYR A 475 -38.13 -14.77 17.28
C TYR A 475 -37.55 -15.57 16.10
N PRO A 476 -38.22 -15.56 14.94
CA PRO A 476 -37.74 -16.30 13.76
C PRO A 476 -36.46 -15.72 13.13
N ILE A 477 -35.94 -14.62 13.65
CA ILE A 477 -34.74 -13.93 13.21
C ILE A 477 -33.75 -13.77 14.37
N PRO A 478 -32.44 -13.61 14.10
CA PRO A 478 -31.42 -13.35 15.11
C PRO A 478 -31.80 -12.14 15.97
N THR A 479 -31.64 -12.26 17.28
CA THR A 479 -31.94 -11.17 18.23
C THR A 479 -30.62 -10.66 18.83
N ILE A 480 -30.42 -9.36 18.78
CA ILE A 480 -29.25 -8.67 19.34
C ILE A 480 -29.74 -7.83 20.52
N GLY A 481 -29.24 -8.14 21.71
CA GLY A 481 -29.50 -7.32 22.89
C GLY A 481 -28.71 -6.03 22.85
N ILE A 482 -29.39 -4.91 22.97
CA ILE A 482 -28.77 -3.58 23.00
C ILE A 482 -29.07 -2.87 24.32
N SER A 483 -28.21 -1.93 24.70
CA SER A 483 -28.42 -1.11 25.89
C SER A 483 -29.29 0.11 25.57
N ASN A 484 -30.01 0.64 26.59
CA ASN A 484 -30.83 1.86 26.44
C ASN A 484 -30.02 3.10 26.02
N TYR A 485 -28.71 3.06 26.20
CA TYR A 485 -27.74 4.02 25.66
C TYR A 485 -26.69 3.26 24.86
N LEU A 486 -26.38 3.75 23.67
CA LEU A 486 -25.45 3.10 22.79
C LEU A 486 -24.03 3.16 23.39
N ASN A 487 -23.44 2.00 23.65
CA ASN A 487 -22.09 1.86 24.17
C ASN A 487 -21.21 1.07 23.21
N ASP A 488 -19.91 1.06 23.46
CA ASP A 488 -18.91 0.41 22.61
C ASP A 488 -19.18 -1.10 22.43
N ASP A 489 -19.69 -1.78 23.47
CA ASP A 489 -20.07 -3.20 23.41
C ASP A 489 -21.23 -3.45 22.43
N THR A 490 -22.25 -2.60 22.47
CA THR A 490 -23.37 -2.65 21.53
C THR A 490 -22.92 -2.38 20.10
N ILE A 491 -22.07 -1.37 19.91
CA ILE A 491 -21.50 -1.03 18.59
C ILE A 491 -20.67 -2.19 18.05
N SER A 492 -19.85 -2.82 18.87
CA SER A 492 -19.04 -3.98 18.48
C SER A 492 -19.90 -5.17 18.05
N LYS A 493 -20.91 -5.53 18.83
CA LYS A 493 -21.85 -6.62 18.50
C LYS A 493 -22.58 -6.37 17.17
N LEU A 494 -23.02 -5.15 16.95
CA LEU A 494 -23.66 -4.76 15.69
C LEU A 494 -22.68 -4.80 14.51
N LEU A 495 -21.43 -4.38 14.70
CA LEU A 495 -20.40 -4.48 13.70
C LEU A 495 -20.14 -5.93 13.29
N ASP A 496 -19.96 -6.81 14.26
CA ASP A 496 -19.75 -8.24 14.04
C ASP A 496 -20.90 -8.86 13.26
N PHE A 497 -22.15 -8.54 13.64
CA PHE A 497 -23.32 -9.03 12.95
C PHE A 497 -23.42 -8.52 11.51
N VAL A 498 -23.21 -7.22 11.29
CA VAL A 498 -23.22 -6.62 9.95
C VAL A 498 -22.11 -7.24 9.09
N TYR A 499 -20.95 -7.53 9.67
CA TYR A 499 -19.85 -8.16 8.97
C TYR A 499 -20.20 -9.59 8.55
N LEU A 500 -20.72 -10.40 9.46
CA LEU A 500 -21.17 -11.78 9.19
C LEU A 500 -22.24 -11.84 8.09
N LYS A 501 -23.23 -10.95 8.14
CA LYS A 501 -24.29 -10.90 7.12
C LYS A 501 -23.77 -10.51 5.75
N ARG A 502 -22.79 -9.63 5.69
CA ARG A 502 -22.13 -9.27 4.43
C ARG A 502 -21.32 -10.41 3.85
N GLU A 503 -20.63 -11.20 4.68
CA GLU A 503 -19.90 -12.37 4.23
C GLU A 503 -20.85 -13.47 3.68
N GLU A 504 -21.95 -13.78 4.39
CA GLU A 504 -22.98 -14.70 3.91
C GLU A 504 -23.54 -14.29 2.54
N SER A 505 -23.74 -13.00 2.33
CA SER A 505 -24.28 -12.45 1.08
C SER A 505 -23.27 -12.47 -0.05
N LYS A 506 -21.97 -12.26 0.23
CA LYS A 506 -20.90 -12.38 -0.75
C LYS A 506 -20.82 -13.80 -1.33
N GLU A 507 -20.97 -14.83 -0.50
CA GLU A 507 -21.02 -16.22 -0.96
C GLU A 507 -22.20 -16.51 -1.89
N VAL A 508 -23.36 -15.96 -1.59
CA VAL A 508 -24.58 -16.12 -2.41
C VAL A 508 -24.43 -15.38 -3.76
N PHE A 509 -23.87 -14.17 -3.73
CA PHE A 509 -23.68 -13.37 -4.94
C PHE A 509 -22.58 -13.95 -5.85
N ALA A 510 -21.47 -14.41 -5.28
CA ALA A 510 -20.41 -15.09 -6.04
C ALA A 510 -20.94 -16.36 -6.73
N LYS A 511 -21.76 -17.15 -6.07
CA LYS A 511 -22.41 -18.34 -6.69
C LYS A 511 -23.39 -17.98 -7.80
N SER A 512 -24.16 -16.90 -7.66
CA SER A 512 -25.13 -16.46 -8.69
C SER A 512 -24.44 -15.83 -9.89
N HIS A 513 -23.36 -15.10 -9.69
CA HIS A 513 -22.60 -14.42 -10.75
C HIS A 513 -21.73 -15.40 -11.55
N LEU A 514 -21.09 -16.36 -10.89
CA LEU A 514 -20.34 -17.45 -11.54
C LEU A 514 -21.24 -18.30 -12.44
N ASN A 515 -22.50 -18.51 -12.04
CA ASN A 515 -23.50 -19.18 -12.88
C ASN A 515 -23.94 -18.32 -14.08
N SER A 516 -24.03 -17.00 -13.93
CA SER A 516 -24.43 -16.09 -15.02
C SER A 516 -23.34 -15.86 -16.07
N ILE A 517 -22.06 -16.06 -15.70
CA ILE A 517 -20.89 -15.87 -16.58
C ILE A 517 -20.43 -17.21 -17.21
N GLY A 518 -21.10 -18.33 -16.91
CA GLY A 518 -20.82 -19.64 -17.52
C GLY A 518 -19.48 -20.26 -17.14
N LEU A 519 -18.88 -19.88 -16.00
CA LEU A 519 -17.60 -20.39 -15.50
C LEU A 519 -17.71 -21.63 -14.63
N LEU A 520 -18.93 -22.09 -14.29
CA LEU A 520 -19.20 -23.41 -13.73
C LEU A 520 -19.94 -24.22 -14.78
N LYS A 521 -19.20 -24.84 -15.70
CA LYS A 521 -19.65 -26.07 -16.36
C LYS A 521 -19.02 -27.24 -15.61
N GLU A 522 -19.93 -28.18 -15.22
CA GLU A 522 -19.71 -29.47 -14.58
C GLU A 522 -18.43 -30.18 -14.99
#